data_b2a99a506b377a98c57077742884d2c9
#
_entry.id   b2a99a506b377a98c57077742884d2c9
#
_cell.length_a   1.000
_cell.length_b   1.000
_cell.length_c   1.000
_cell.angle_alpha   90.00
_cell.angle_beta   90.00
_cell.angle_gamma   90.00
#
_symmetry.space_group_name_H-M   'P 1'
#
loop_
_entity.id
_entity.type
_entity.pdbx_description
1 polymer ?
#
loop_
_entity_poly.entity_id
_entity_poly.type
_entity_poly.pdbx_seq_one_letter_code
_entity_poly.pdbx_strand_id
1 'polypeptide(L)'
;MNCELCGRDVPGVTLHHLVPRATHTKRLKEELGEERNRKASLCVACHRQLHAMFENKVLGRELSTLEAIRRDEDVVKYVAWIRKRPGTFIPKKGRKRR
;
A
#
# COMPACT_ATOMS: atom_id res chain seq x y z
N MET A 1 3.82 -0.72 -16.73
CA MET A 1 4.50 -0.60 -15.42
C MET A 1 3.97 -1.67 -14.48
N ASN A 2 4.78 -2.23 -13.63
CA ASN A 2 4.32 -3.27 -12.70
C ASN A 2 4.01 -2.72 -11.32
N CYS A 3 2.85 -3.10 -10.78
CA CYS A 3 2.50 -2.81 -9.41
C CYS A 3 3.32 -3.70 -8.47
N GLU A 4 3.98 -3.13 -7.49
CA GLU A 4 4.81 -3.90 -6.54
C GLU A 4 3.99 -4.78 -5.60
N LEU A 5 2.70 -4.54 -5.47
CA LEU A 5 1.83 -5.34 -4.59
C LEU A 5 1.14 -6.46 -5.37
N CYS A 6 0.33 -6.13 -6.37
CA CYS A 6 -0.42 -7.16 -7.10
C CYS A 6 0.36 -7.77 -8.27
N GLY A 7 1.42 -7.12 -8.73
CA GLY A 7 2.25 -7.63 -9.82
C GLY A 7 1.66 -7.47 -11.21
N ARG A 8 0.48 -6.87 -11.36
CA ARG A 8 -0.12 -6.66 -12.67
C ARG A 8 0.66 -5.63 -13.47
N ASP A 9 0.69 -5.81 -14.79
CA ASP A 9 1.17 -4.77 -15.70
C ASP A 9 0.04 -3.75 -15.84
N VAL A 10 0.30 -2.52 -15.40
CA VAL A 10 -0.70 -1.44 -15.31
C VAL A 10 -0.25 -0.24 -16.12
N PRO A 11 -1.20 0.63 -16.58
CA PRO A 11 -0.86 1.83 -17.35
C PRO A 11 -0.01 2.83 -16.58
N GLY A 12 -0.15 2.86 -15.25
CA GLY A 12 0.61 3.77 -14.42
C GLY A 12 0.58 3.33 -12.97
N VAL A 13 1.54 3.82 -12.18
CA VAL A 13 1.63 3.54 -10.76
C VAL A 13 1.63 4.84 -9.98
N THR A 14 1.23 4.76 -8.72
CA THR A 14 1.31 5.88 -7.77
C THR A 14 2.29 5.51 -6.68
N LEU A 15 2.90 6.52 -6.06
CA LEU A 15 3.84 6.27 -4.98
C LEU A 15 3.10 6.23 -3.65
N HIS A 16 3.16 5.08 -3.00
CA HIS A 16 2.60 4.87 -1.67
C HIS A 16 3.71 5.09 -0.65
N HIS A 17 3.50 6.04 0.27
CA HIS A 17 4.41 6.26 1.37
C HIS A 17 4.27 5.12 2.37
N LEU A 18 5.31 4.29 2.52
CA LEU A 18 5.29 3.16 3.45
C LEU A 18 5.11 3.62 4.89
N VAL A 19 5.72 4.76 5.22
CA VAL A 19 5.42 5.47 6.48
C VAL A 19 4.67 6.74 6.11
N PRO A 20 3.34 6.80 6.30
CA PRO A 20 2.56 7.98 5.88
C PRO A 20 3.11 9.26 6.49
N ARG A 21 3.21 10.30 5.67
CA ARG A 21 3.77 11.59 6.11
C ARG A 21 3.03 12.17 7.30
N ALA A 22 1.73 11.93 7.39
CA ALA A 22 0.91 12.38 8.51
C ALA A 22 1.35 11.79 9.86
N THR A 23 2.08 10.67 9.85
CA THR A 23 2.58 10.01 11.07
C THR A 23 4.02 10.40 11.41
N HIS A 24 4.67 11.25 10.61
CA HIS A 24 6.06 11.67 10.85
C HIS A 24 6.13 12.61 12.03
N THR A 25 6.56 12.10 13.17
CA THR A 25 6.84 12.90 14.37
C THR A 25 8.34 13.16 14.44
N LYS A 26 8.75 14.08 15.32
CA LYS A 26 10.17 14.34 15.54
C LYS A 26 10.92 13.08 15.96
N ARG A 27 10.33 12.29 16.86
CA ARG A 27 10.91 11.03 17.33
C ARG A 27 11.06 10.03 16.19
N LEU A 28 10.03 9.90 15.34
CA LEU A 28 10.06 8.98 14.21
C LEU A 28 11.16 9.38 13.21
N LYS A 29 11.31 10.67 12.95
CA LYS A 29 12.37 11.19 12.08
C LYS A 29 13.75 10.84 12.60
N GLU A 30 13.94 10.94 13.90
CA GLU A 30 15.21 10.60 14.54
C GLU A 30 15.50 9.10 14.48
N GLU A 31 14.49 8.27 14.69
CA GLU A 31 14.62 6.80 14.68
C GLU A 31 14.83 6.23 13.28
N LEU A 32 14.07 6.69 12.31
CA LEU A 32 14.09 6.13 10.95
C LEU A 32 15.02 6.87 9.99
N GLY A 33 15.31 8.15 10.23
CA GLY A 33 16.08 8.94 9.29
C GLY A 33 15.48 8.92 7.90
N GLU A 34 16.27 8.62 6.88
CA GLU A 34 15.82 8.58 5.50
C GLU A 34 14.81 7.47 5.22
N GLU A 35 14.78 6.42 6.03
CA GLU A 35 13.83 5.33 5.83
C GLU A 35 12.37 5.76 5.97
N ARG A 36 12.10 6.85 6.67
CA ARG A 36 10.74 7.40 6.79
C ARG A 36 10.17 7.83 5.43
N ASN A 37 11.02 8.03 4.45
CA ASN A 37 10.64 8.47 3.11
C ASN A 37 10.50 7.33 2.11
N ARG A 38 10.60 6.08 2.56
CA ARG A 38 10.45 4.91 1.67
C ARG A 38 9.07 4.86 1.03
N LYS A 39 9.06 4.50 -0.24
CA LYS A 39 7.84 4.46 -1.05
C LYS A 39 7.76 3.15 -1.83
N ALA A 40 6.56 2.75 -2.14
CA ALA A 40 6.30 1.62 -3.03
C ALA A 40 5.50 2.10 -4.24
N SER A 41 5.79 1.53 -5.41
CA SER A 41 5.05 1.85 -6.64
C SER A 41 3.86 0.91 -6.75
N LEU A 42 2.66 1.44 -6.54
CA LEU A 42 1.43 0.65 -6.53
C LEU A 42 0.46 1.15 -7.60
N CYS A 43 -0.32 0.24 -8.16
CA CYS A 43 -1.40 0.67 -9.05
C CYS A 43 -2.47 1.40 -8.24
N VAL A 44 -3.29 2.18 -8.91
CA VAL A 44 -4.36 2.96 -8.27
C VAL A 44 -5.26 2.07 -7.41
N ALA A 45 -5.61 0.89 -7.92
CA ALA A 45 -6.48 -0.04 -7.19
C ALA A 45 -5.86 -0.48 -5.85
N CYS A 46 -4.59 -0.92 -5.88
CA CYS A 46 -3.92 -1.37 -4.65
C CYS A 46 -3.70 -0.24 -3.67
N HIS A 47 -3.26 0.92 -4.15
CA HIS A 47 -3.02 2.09 -3.30
C HIS A 47 -4.29 2.52 -2.59
N ARG A 48 -5.38 2.63 -3.36
CA ARG A 48 -6.70 2.98 -2.80
C ARG A 48 -7.18 1.95 -1.79
N GLN A 49 -6.97 0.67 -2.08
CA GLN A 49 -7.39 -0.41 -1.19
C GLN A 49 -6.68 -0.37 0.15
N LEU A 50 -5.38 -0.10 0.16
CA LEU A 50 -4.63 0.01 1.41
C LEU A 50 -5.18 1.12 2.30
N HIS A 51 -5.48 2.28 1.71
CA HIS A 51 -6.05 3.39 2.46
C HIS A 51 -7.51 3.19 2.86
N ALA A 52 -8.22 2.28 2.19
CA ALA A 52 -9.58 1.91 2.57
C ALA A 52 -9.59 0.91 3.73
N MET A 53 -8.59 0.02 3.79
CA MET A 53 -8.50 -1.00 4.83
C MET A 53 -7.81 -0.54 6.11
N PHE A 54 -6.82 0.35 5.98
CA PHE A 54 -5.96 0.71 7.11
C PHE A 54 -5.86 2.22 7.30
N GLU A 55 -5.91 2.64 8.55
CA GLU A 55 -5.62 4.03 8.91
C GLU A 55 -4.11 4.29 8.78
N ASN A 56 -3.74 5.55 8.60
CA ASN A 56 -2.33 5.95 8.49
C ASN A 56 -1.48 5.47 9.67
N LYS A 57 -2.03 5.50 10.86
CA LYS A 57 -1.40 5.00 12.08
C LYS A 57 -0.96 3.54 11.93
N VAL A 58 -1.86 2.70 11.44
CA VAL A 58 -1.62 1.27 11.25
C VAL A 58 -0.58 1.05 10.16
N LEU A 59 -0.70 1.77 9.05
CA LEU A 59 0.28 1.70 7.96
C LEU A 59 1.68 2.06 8.44
N GLY A 60 1.79 3.11 9.24
CA GLY A 60 3.09 3.57 9.72
C GLY A 60 3.70 2.70 10.81
N ARG A 61 2.89 2.02 11.60
CA ARG A 61 3.35 1.17 12.71
C ARG A 61 3.60 -0.26 12.32
N GLU A 62 2.62 -0.87 11.65
CA GLU A 62 2.60 -2.32 11.40
C GLU A 62 2.90 -2.69 9.95
N LEU A 63 2.62 -1.79 9.02
CA LEU A 63 2.73 -2.05 7.59
C LEU A 63 3.70 -1.10 6.90
N SER A 64 4.79 -0.79 7.57
CA SER A 64 5.78 0.17 7.07
C SER A 64 6.77 -0.41 6.06
N THR A 65 6.64 -1.69 5.72
CA THR A 65 7.44 -2.33 4.68
C THR A 65 6.53 -3.06 3.70
N LEU A 66 7.01 -3.23 2.48
CA LEU A 66 6.24 -3.95 1.46
C LEU A 66 6.03 -5.42 1.87
N GLU A 67 7.02 -6.04 2.51
CA GLU A 67 6.90 -7.41 3.03
C GLU A 67 5.79 -7.52 4.06
N ALA A 68 5.70 -6.58 4.99
CA ALA A 68 4.65 -6.59 6.01
C ALA A 68 3.27 -6.46 5.39
N ILE A 69 3.13 -5.58 4.38
CA ILE A 69 1.88 -5.42 3.65
C ILE A 69 1.49 -6.72 2.95
N ARG A 70 2.45 -7.38 2.29
CA ARG A 70 2.20 -8.63 1.57
C ARG A 70 1.80 -9.79 2.48
N ARG A 71 2.16 -9.75 3.75
CA ARG A 71 1.83 -10.79 4.73
C ARG A 71 0.48 -10.63 5.39
N ASP A 72 -0.12 -9.44 5.31
CA ASP A 72 -1.42 -9.20 5.93
C ASP A 72 -2.49 -10.05 5.24
N GLU A 73 -3.30 -10.76 6.03
CA GLU A 73 -4.31 -11.68 5.51
C GLU A 73 -5.32 -11.02 4.58
N ASP A 74 -5.78 -9.83 4.93
CA ASP A 74 -6.77 -9.12 4.12
C ASP A 74 -6.15 -8.65 2.81
N VAL A 75 -4.89 -8.23 2.86
CA VAL A 75 -4.14 -7.86 1.66
C VAL A 75 -3.91 -9.06 0.77
N VAL A 76 -3.56 -10.22 1.34
CA VAL A 76 -3.37 -11.46 0.58
C VAL A 76 -4.64 -11.81 -0.20
N LYS A 77 -5.79 -11.73 0.46
CA LYS A 77 -7.10 -12.01 -0.18
C LYS A 77 -7.40 -11.02 -1.31
N TYR A 78 -7.15 -9.75 -1.07
CA TYR A 78 -7.38 -8.72 -2.07
C TYR A 78 -6.47 -8.92 -3.28
N VAL A 79 -5.19 -9.16 -3.04
CA VAL A 79 -4.20 -9.38 -4.11
C VAL A 79 -4.59 -10.60 -4.95
N ALA A 80 -5.01 -11.68 -4.33
CA ALA A 80 -5.45 -12.89 -5.04
C ALA A 80 -6.63 -12.60 -5.97
N TRP A 81 -7.53 -11.72 -5.54
CA TRP A 81 -8.69 -11.31 -6.34
C TRP A 81 -8.31 -10.37 -7.48
N ILE A 82 -7.55 -9.31 -7.18
CA ILE A 82 -7.24 -8.27 -8.17
C ILE A 82 -6.29 -8.78 -9.27
N ARG A 83 -5.40 -9.72 -8.95
CA ARG A 83 -4.44 -10.29 -9.90
C ARG A 83 -5.11 -10.97 -11.09
N LYS A 84 -6.34 -11.44 -10.92
CA LYS A 84 -7.12 -12.09 -11.97
C LYS A 84 -7.79 -11.09 -12.91
N ARG A 85 -7.68 -9.79 -12.63
CA ARG A 85 -8.30 -8.74 -13.42
C ARG A 85 -7.26 -8.10 -14.35
N PRO A 86 -7.72 -7.53 -15.48
CA PRO A 86 -6.80 -6.76 -16.34
C PRO A 86 -6.14 -5.62 -15.59
N GLY A 87 -4.92 -5.27 -15.99
CA GLY A 87 -4.19 -4.13 -15.37
C GLY A 87 -4.91 -2.80 -15.47
N THR A 88 -5.84 -2.66 -16.41
CA THR A 88 -6.66 -1.45 -16.55
C THR A 88 -7.88 -1.44 -15.64
N PHE A 89 -8.19 -2.56 -14.99
CA PHE A 89 -9.34 -2.66 -14.10
C PHE A 89 -9.08 -1.93 -12.79
N ILE A 90 -9.97 -0.99 -12.44
CA ILE A 90 -9.92 -0.25 -11.18
C ILE A 90 -11.29 -0.37 -10.52
N PRO A 91 -11.39 -0.98 -9.32
CA PRO A 91 -12.66 -1.04 -8.60
C PRO A 91 -13.19 0.36 -8.28
N LYS A 92 -14.48 0.53 -8.27
CA LYS A 92 -15.11 1.83 -7.97
C LYS A 92 -14.78 2.34 -6.57
N LYS A 93 -14.69 1.43 -5.61
CA LYS A 93 -14.38 1.74 -4.20
C LYS A 93 -13.42 0.71 -3.64
N GLY A 94 -12.57 1.15 -2.73
CA GLY A 94 -11.79 0.23 -1.91
C GLY A 94 -12.72 -0.52 -0.95
N ARG A 95 -12.37 -1.77 -0.64
CA ARG A 95 -13.13 -2.59 0.31
C ARG A 95 -12.64 -2.32 1.72
N LYS A 96 -13.58 -2.03 2.62
CA LYS A 96 -13.24 -1.85 4.02
C LYS A 96 -12.86 -3.18 4.66
N ARG A 97 -11.93 -3.13 5.59
CA ARG A 97 -11.58 -4.25 6.43
C ARG A 97 -12.74 -4.57 7.37
N ARG A 98 -13.04 -5.84 7.53
CA ARG A 98 -14.05 -6.31 8.48
C ARG A 98 -13.46 -6.46 9.87
#